data_b8d1550f561a2468f4446ec213eb7763
#
_entry.id   b8d1550f561a2468f4446ec213eb7763
#
_cell.length_a   1.000
_cell.length_b   1.000
_cell.length_c   1.000
_cell.angle_alpha   90.00
_cell.angle_beta   90.00
_cell.angle_gamma   90.00
#
_symmetry.space_group_name_H-M   'P 1'
#
loop_
_entity.id
_entity.type
_entity.pdbx_description
1 polymer ?
#
loop_
_entity_poly.entity_id
_entity_poly.type
_entity_poly.pdbx_seq_one_letter_code
_entity_poly.pdbx_strand_id
1 'polypeptide(L)'
;ALSGDIVIEDEFVYLAGLCKAERGVATKIHELRTAKVELPTIDLDKALIWVQSRHGGIELAAAQQQAIRTALTSKLSVITGGPGVGKTTIVNSIVKILQAKNCQVLLAAPTGRAAKRMTESLWEPRPNRGDSGPVATGTALPQAPKAQTIHRLLKYDPHEGGFTLNERRPLKGDMIIIDETSMLDIPLAYHLLKAIPLSASVVFVGDVDQLPSVGPGNFLADLIESGAVPVVRLTEIFRQAKDSFIITNAHRVNEGQMPILESVGAASPPRLASIGRPGRGGDAAPTIRGPGDFFFIEQEDPEKVLATIRTLCAERVPKKFGFDPMRDIQVLTPMHKGVCGSENLNRELQAGLNPSGPSIQRFARTYRVGDRVMQIRNNYDKDVFNGDLGRVRRIDLIEQAVEVEFESVGAPTNLSGRSVSYDFTDLDELMPAYAISVHKSQGNEYPAVIVPLLTQHYVLLQRNLLYTAITRGKQLVILIGSKKALAIAVRNNKTAARYSRLRERLRRGETNSH
;
A
#
# COMPACT_ATOMS: atom_id res chain seq x y z
N ALA A 1 13.25 -37.25 -19.01
CA ALA A 1 12.17 -37.09 -18.03
C ALA A 1 12.79 -36.90 -16.64
N LEU A 2 13.25 -35.73 -16.36
CA LEU A 2 13.74 -35.31 -15.05
C LEU A 2 12.55 -34.80 -14.26
N SER A 3 12.27 -35.47 -13.17
CA SER A 3 11.42 -35.08 -12.01
C SER A 3 10.36 -34.02 -12.28
N GLY A 4 9.29 -34.18 -12.92
CA GLY A 4 8.06 -33.32 -12.97
C GLY A 4 8.07 -31.84 -12.54
N ASP A 5 9.25 -31.28 -12.25
CA ASP A 5 9.45 -29.98 -11.64
C ASP A 5 9.52 -28.82 -12.67
N ILE A 6 9.74 -29.16 -13.94
CA ILE A 6 9.89 -28.18 -15.04
C ILE A 6 8.87 -28.48 -16.14
N VAL A 7 8.24 -27.45 -16.64
CA VAL A 7 7.35 -27.46 -17.81
C VAL A 7 7.93 -26.54 -18.87
N ILE A 8 8.04 -27.03 -20.10
CA ILE A 8 8.49 -26.26 -21.27
C ILE A 8 7.26 -26.03 -22.15
N GLU A 9 6.97 -24.77 -22.44
CA GLU A 9 5.93 -24.32 -23.36
C GLU A 9 6.53 -23.38 -24.39
N ASP A 10 6.66 -23.81 -25.62
CA ASP A 10 7.35 -23.09 -26.69
C ASP A 10 8.79 -22.70 -26.24
N GLU A 11 9.08 -21.43 -26.12
CA GLU A 11 10.36 -20.88 -25.66
C GLU A 11 10.42 -20.62 -24.13
N PHE A 12 9.31 -20.85 -23.40
CA PHE A 12 9.22 -20.57 -21.97
C PHE A 12 9.50 -21.82 -21.14
N VAL A 13 10.33 -21.65 -20.11
CA VAL A 13 10.66 -22.69 -19.13
C VAL A 13 10.08 -22.27 -17.78
N TYR A 14 9.22 -23.10 -17.24
CA TYR A 14 8.52 -22.85 -15.97
C TYR A 14 8.91 -23.86 -14.90
N LEU A 15 8.90 -23.42 -13.65
CA LEU A 15 8.66 -24.36 -12.55
C LEU A 15 7.21 -24.87 -12.66
N ALA A 16 7.01 -26.19 -12.55
CA ALA A 16 5.72 -26.82 -12.78
C ALA A 16 4.59 -26.21 -11.93
N GLY A 17 4.88 -25.90 -10.65
CA GLY A 17 3.92 -25.24 -9.76
C GLY A 17 3.50 -23.85 -10.24
N LEU A 18 4.41 -23.05 -10.80
CA LEU A 18 4.11 -21.72 -11.33
C LEU A 18 3.32 -21.79 -12.63
N CYS A 19 3.67 -22.73 -13.53
CA CYS A 19 2.91 -22.98 -14.75
C CYS A 19 1.46 -23.38 -14.43
N LYS A 20 1.28 -24.32 -13.48
CA LYS A 20 -0.05 -24.75 -13.00
C LYS A 20 -0.84 -23.58 -12.40
N ALA A 21 -0.21 -22.74 -11.60
CA ALA A 21 -0.85 -21.56 -11.01
C ALA A 21 -1.29 -20.57 -12.09
N GLU A 22 -0.42 -20.26 -13.05
CA GLU A 22 -0.72 -19.31 -14.13
C GLU A 22 -1.86 -19.81 -15.03
N ARG A 23 -1.82 -21.09 -15.44
CA ARG A 23 -2.92 -21.72 -16.19
C ARG A 23 -4.21 -21.70 -15.40
N GLY A 24 -4.16 -22.06 -14.10
CA GLY A 24 -5.32 -22.08 -13.24
C GLY A 24 -5.94 -20.70 -13.01
N VAL A 25 -5.12 -19.64 -12.93
CA VAL A 25 -5.60 -18.25 -12.92
C VAL A 25 -6.37 -17.94 -14.21
N ALA A 26 -5.80 -18.25 -15.38
CA ALA A 26 -6.45 -18.00 -16.66
C ALA A 26 -7.80 -18.74 -16.77
N THR A 27 -7.83 -20.02 -16.42
CA THR A 27 -9.06 -20.84 -16.42
C THR A 27 -10.13 -20.24 -15.51
N LYS A 28 -9.78 -19.89 -14.26
CA LYS A 28 -10.75 -19.34 -13.31
C LYS A 28 -11.27 -17.97 -13.69
N ILE A 29 -10.43 -17.10 -14.25
CA ILE A 29 -10.86 -15.81 -14.80
C ILE A 29 -11.84 -16.03 -15.96
N HIS A 30 -11.58 -17.01 -16.83
CA HIS A 30 -12.48 -17.33 -17.92
C HIS A 30 -13.83 -17.86 -17.41
N GLU A 31 -13.83 -18.79 -16.46
CA GLU A 31 -15.05 -19.32 -15.84
C GLU A 31 -15.88 -18.20 -15.17
N LEU A 32 -15.23 -17.36 -14.38
CA LEU A 32 -15.90 -16.23 -13.72
C LEU A 32 -16.46 -15.26 -14.75
N ARG A 33 -15.70 -14.90 -15.78
CA ARG A 33 -16.14 -13.95 -16.81
C ARG A 33 -17.40 -14.39 -17.55
N THR A 34 -17.54 -15.70 -17.77
CA THR A 34 -18.68 -16.28 -18.50
C THR A 34 -19.87 -16.57 -17.59
N ALA A 35 -19.68 -16.57 -16.28
CA ALA A 35 -20.74 -16.83 -15.32
C ALA A 35 -21.73 -15.66 -15.22
N LYS A 36 -22.97 -15.98 -14.87
CA LYS A 36 -24.04 -15.00 -14.71
C LYS A 36 -23.83 -14.16 -13.43
N VAL A 37 -24.10 -12.87 -13.52
CA VAL A 37 -24.17 -11.98 -12.33
C VAL A 37 -25.41 -12.33 -11.51
N GLU A 38 -25.22 -12.67 -10.24
CA GLU A 38 -26.30 -13.07 -9.32
C GLU A 38 -26.63 -11.99 -8.28
N LEU A 39 -26.06 -10.78 -8.42
CA LEU A 39 -26.40 -9.66 -7.55
C LEU A 39 -27.88 -9.24 -7.77
N PRO A 40 -28.55 -8.75 -6.71
CA PRO A 40 -29.92 -8.26 -6.85
C PRO A 40 -30.00 -7.10 -7.82
N THR A 41 -31.16 -6.93 -8.45
CA THR A 41 -31.41 -5.79 -9.34
C THR A 41 -31.32 -4.48 -8.55
N ILE A 42 -30.46 -3.57 -9.00
CA ILE A 42 -30.19 -2.28 -8.39
C ILE A 42 -30.49 -1.19 -9.42
N ASP A 43 -31.33 -0.22 -9.04
CA ASP A 43 -31.48 1.02 -9.79
C ASP A 43 -30.23 1.87 -9.55
N LEU A 44 -29.31 1.83 -10.52
CA LEU A 44 -27.99 2.44 -10.38
C LEU A 44 -28.04 3.95 -10.24
N ASP A 45 -28.99 4.62 -10.87
CA ASP A 45 -29.10 6.08 -10.78
C ASP A 45 -29.55 6.51 -9.38
N LYS A 46 -30.58 5.85 -8.85
CA LYS A 46 -31.02 6.08 -7.47
C LYS A 46 -29.95 5.70 -6.46
N ALA A 47 -29.24 4.60 -6.69
CA ALA A 47 -28.15 4.16 -5.80
C ALA A 47 -26.99 5.17 -5.76
N LEU A 48 -26.62 5.75 -6.89
CA LEU A 48 -25.59 6.80 -6.96
C LEU A 48 -26.02 8.07 -6.24
N ILE A 49 -27.25 8.56 -6.47
CA ILE A 49 -27.80 9.71 -5.76
C ILE A 49 -27.82 9.44 -4.24
N TRP A 50 -28.29 8.27 -3.85
CA TRP A 50 -28.37 7.87 -2.44
C TRP A 50 -27.00 7.83 -1.77
N VAL A 51 -25.98 7.24 -2.42
CA VAL A 51 -24.66 7.13 -1.81
C VAL A 51 -23.96 8.49 -1.73
N GLN A 52 -24.14 9.36 -2.71
CA GLN A 52 -23.60 10.73 -2.69
C GLN A 52 -24.21 11.54 -1.53
N SER A 53 -25.51 11.43 -1.28
CA SER A 53 -26.14 12.09 -0.12
C SER A 53 -25.59 11.60 1.22
N ARG A 54 -25.19 10.32 1.31
CA ARG A 54 -24.59 9.72 2.52
C ARG A 54 -23.11 10.10 2.73
N HIS A 55 -22.43 10.55 1.69
CA HIS A 55 -21.06 11.06 1.79
C HIS A 55 -20.99 12.59 2.00
N GLY A 56 -21.99 13.18 2.64
CA GLY A 56 -22.02 14.62 2.90
C GLY A 56 -22.24 15.48 1.63
N GLY A 57 -22.89 14.93 0.62
CA GLY A 57 -23.16 15.62 -0.64
C GLY A 57 -21.95 15.72 -1.59
N ILE A 58 -20.93 14.88 -1.39
CA ILE A 58 -19.79 14.83 -2.30
C ILE A 58 -20.25 14.29 -3.65
N GLU A 59 -20.07 15.08 -4.70
CA GLU A 59 -20.33 14.67 -6.07
C GLU A 59 -19.22 13.74 -6.58
N LEU A 60 -19.61 12.55 -7.07
CA LEU A 60 -18.69 11.59 -7.65
C LEU A 60 -18.36 11.97 -9.09
N ALA A 61 -17.09 11.98 -9.45
CA ALA A 61 -16.64 12.19 -10.83
C ALA A 61 -17.20 11.11 -11.77
N ALA A 62 -17.29 11.41 -13.07
CA ALA A 62 -17.87 10.50 -14.06
C ALA A 62 -17.19 9.11 -14.06
N ALA A 63 -15.85 9.06 -13.99
CA ALA A 63 -15.10 7.81 -13.92
C ALA A 63 -15.40 7.02 -12.63
N GLN A 64 -15.66 7.69 -11.50
CA GLN A 64 -16.01 7.04 -10.25
C GLN A 64 -17.44 6.45 -10.29
N GLN A 65 -18.39 7.19 -10.85
CA GLN A 65 -19.73 6.68 -11.09
C GLN A 65 -19.68 5.45 -12.01
N GLN A 66 -18.90 5.53 -13.09
CA GLN A 66 -18.69 4.39 -14.00
C GLN A 66 -18.07 3.18 -13.28
N ALA A 67 -17.11 3.40 -12.38
CA ALA A 67 -16.49 2.31 -11.60
C ALA A 67 -17.53 1.60 -10.71
N ILE A 68 -18.40 2.36 -10.04
CA ILE A 68 -19.49 1.77 -9.23
C ILE A 68 -20.47 1.01 -10.12
N ARG A 69 -20.90 1.60 -11.26
CA ARG A 69 -21.79 0.92 -12.21
C ARG A 69 -21.18 -0.38 -12.70
N THR A 70 -19.92 -0.35 -13.16
CA THR A 70 -19.20 -1.52 -13.67
C THR A 70 -19.09 -2.60 -12.60
N ALA A 71 -18.73 -2.25 -11.37
CA ALA A 71 -18.61 -3.21 -10.27
C ALA A 71 -19.95 -3.90 -9.93
N LEU A 72 -21.06 -3.19 -10.01
CA LEU A 72 -22.39 -3.73 -9.68
C LEU A 72 -23.05 -4.49 -10.84
N THR A 73 -22.59 -4.33 -12.08
CA THR A 73 -23.18 -4.98 -13.26
C THR A 73 -22.30 -6.05 -13.90
N SER A 74 -21.01 -6.11 -13.52
CA SER A 74 -20.08 -7.08 -14.07
C SER A 74 -19.75 -8.19 -13.07
N LYS A 75 -19.54 -9.38 -13.58
CA LYS A 75 -19.13 -10.53 -12.77
C LYS A 75 -17.71 -10.38 -12.23
N LEU A 76 -16.86 -9.79 -13.04
CA LEU A 76 -15.46 -9.51 -12.75
C LEU A 76 -15.12 -8.13 -13.28
N SER A 77 -14.46 -7.29 -12.47
CA SER A 77 -14.04 -5.95 -12.91
C SER A 77 -12.75 -5.52 -12.21
N VAL A 78 -12.06 -4.57 -12.85
CA VAL A 78 -10.84 -3.94 -12.31
C VAL A 78 -11.06 -2.44 -12.19
N ILE A 79 -10.69 -1.88 -11.02
CA ILE A 79 -10.65 -0.45 -10.76
C ILE A 79 -9.20 -0.08 -10.49
N THR A 80 -8.59 0.72 -11.36
CA THR A 80 -7.19 1.13 -11.20
C THR A 80 -7.05 2.64 -11.25
N GLY A 81 -6.04 3.15 -10.55
CA GLY A 81 -5.72 4.58 -10.54
C GLY A 81 -4.72 4.95 -9.46
N GLY A 82 -4.09 6.09 -9.61
CA GLY A 82 -3.06 6.62 -8.73
C GLY A 82 -3.57 7.08 -7.36
N PRO A 83 -2.73 7.80 -6.61
CA PRO A 83 -3.14 8.41 -5.33
C PRO A 83 -4.13 9.55 -5.56
N GLY A 84 -5.01 9.78 -4.60
CA GLY A 84 -5.95 10.91 -4.61
C GLY A 84 -7.10 10.85 -5.61
N VAL A 85 -7.28 9.74 -6.35
CA VAL A 85 -8.38 9.57 -7.32
C VAL A 85 -9.66 8.95 -6.71
N GLY A 86 -9.66 8.64 -5.41
CA GLY A 86 -10.85 8.21 -4.68
C GLY A 86 -11.18 6.72 -4.76
N LYS A 87 -10.20 5.82 -4.94
CA LYS A 87 -10.42 4.36 -4.89
C LYS A 87 -11.18 3.92 -3.64
N THR A 88 -10.78 4.41 -2.48
CA THR A 88 -11.42 4.11 -1.19
C THR A 88 -12.88 4.58 -1.14
N THR A 89 -13.17 5.76 -1.68
CA THR A 89 -14.54 6.30 -1.77
C THR A 89 -15.43 5.40 -2.61
N ILE A 90 -14.92 4.88 -3.72
CA ILE A 90 -15.64 3.95 -4.61
C ILE A 90 -15.92 2.64 -3.89
N VAL A 91 -14.91 2.05 -3.23
CA VAL A 91 -15.08 0.81 -2.45
C VAL A 91 -16.15 0.99 -1.36
N ASN A 92 -16.09 2.10 -0.62
CA ASN A 92 -17.09 2.44 0.39
C ASN A 92 -18.48 2.56 -0.21
N SER A 93 -18.61 3.19 -1.36
CA SER A 93 -19.89 3.36 -2.08
C SER A 93 -20.47 2.01 -2.49
N ILE A 94 -19.66 1.12 -3.07
CA ILE A 94 -20.07 -0.23 -3.47
C ILE A 94 -20.54 -1.03 -2.24
N VAL A 95 -19.76 -1.01 -1.16
CA VAL A 95 -20.09 -1.71 0.09
C VAL A 95 -21.43 -1.22 0.65
N LYS A 96 -21.64 0.09 0.76
CA LYS A 96 -22.89 0.68 1.27
C LYS A 96 -24.10 0.29 0.43
N ILE A 97 -23.99 0.36 -0.90
CA ILE A 97 -25.07 -0.01 -1.82
C ILE A 97 -25.45 -1.48 -1.64
N LEU A 98 -24.47 -2.38 -1.59
CA LEU A 98 -24.70 -3.82 -1.45
C LEU A 98 -25.24 -4.18 -0.07
N GLN A 99 -24.75 -3.55 1.00
CA GLN A 99 -25.28 -3.74 2.35
C GLN A 99 -26.74 -3.31 2.47
N ALA A 100 -27.13 -2.21 1.80
CA ALA A 100 -28.53 -1.78 1.73
C ALA A 100 -29.44 -2.78 1.01
N LYS A 101 -28.86 -3.72 0.25
CA LYS A 101 -29.52 -4.85 -0.42
C LYS A 101 -29.34 -6.18 0.32
N ASN A 102 -28.82 -6.16 1.55
CA ASN A 102 -28.51 -7.34 2.36
C ASN A 102 -27.53 -8.32 1.68
N CYS A 103 -26.68 -7.84 0.76
CA CYS A 103 -25.64 -8.67 0.15
C CYS A 103 -24.45 -8.82 1.11
N GLN A 104 -23.87 -10.02 1.14
CA GLN A 104 -22.67 -10.30 1.90
C GLN A 104 -21.42 -9.88 1.10
N VAL A 105 -20.73 -8.84 1.57
CA VAL A 105 -19.50 -8.34 0.96
C VAL A 105 -18.28 -8.82 1.74
N LEU A 106 -17.34 -9.48 1.05
CA LEU A 106 -16.06 -9.87 1.60
C LEU A 106 -14.98 -8.89 1.11
N LEU A 107 -14.14 -8.45 2.04
CA LEU A 107 -13.08 -7.48 1.78
C LEU A 107 -11.73 -8.10 2.12
N ALA A 108 -10.78 -8.02 1.19
CA ALA A 108 -9.44 -8.53 1.44
C ALA A 108 -8.34 -7.67 0.77
N ALA A 109 -7.12 -7.84 1.29
CA ALA A 109 -5.91 -7.26 0.71
C ALA A 109 -4.73 -8.22 0.87
N PRO A 110 -3.66 -8.08 0.08
CA PRO A 110 -2.47 -8.94 0.19
C PRO A 110 -1.75 -8.81 1.53
N THR A 111 -1.77 -7.63 2.16
CA THR A 111 -1.07 -7.35 3.42
C THR A 111 -2.03 -7.01 4.57
N GLY A 112 -1.58 -7.28 5.82
CA GLY A 112 -2.36 -6.98 7.02
C GLY A 112 -2.67 -5.49 7.16
N ARG A 113 -1.70 -4.66 6.84
CA ARG A 113 -1.83 -3.21 6.95
C ARG A 113 -2.81 -2.62 5.93
N ALA A 114 -2.78 -3.12 4.69
CA ALA A 114 -3.77 -2.73 3.67
C ALA A 114 -5.19 -3.15 4.09
N ALA A 115 -5.36 -4.37 4.60
CA ALA A 115 -6.65 -4.84 5.10
C ALA A 115 -7.16 -4.00 6.29
N LYS A 116 -6.27 -3.65 7.21
CA LYS A 116 -6.61 -2.81 8.35
C LYS A 116 -7.03 -1.41 7.91
N ARG A 117 -6.25 -0.78 7.02
CA ARG A 117 -6.56 0.54 6.42
C ARG A 117 -7.90 0.54 5.69
N MET A 118 -8.20 -0.52 4.95
CA MET A 118 -9.48 -0.72 4.28
C MET A 118 -10.63 -0.79 5.30
N THR A 119 -10.47 -1.52 6.39
CA THR A 119 -11.48 -1.58 7.47
C THR A 119 -11.74 -0.21 8.08
N GLU A 120 -10.69 0.53 8.41
CA GLU A 120 -10.78 1.86 9.05
C GLU A 120 -11.43 2.89 8.14
N SER A 121 -11.15 2.84 6.82
CA SER A 121 -11.76 3.75 5.84
C SER A 121 -13.26 3.53 5.67
N LEU A 122 -13.76 2.35 6.02
CA LEU A 122 -15.19 2.00 5.98
C LEU A 122 -15.92 2.37 7.28
N TRP A 123 -15.15 2.68 8.34
CA TRP A 123 -15.73 2.98 9.63
C TRP A 123 -16.10 4.47 9.71
N GLU A 124 -17.40 4.77 9.77
CA GLU A 124 -17.87 6.11 10.10
C GLU A 124 -17.96 6.24 11.64
N PRO A 125 -17.35 7.28 12.25
CA PRO A 125 -17.58 7.55 13.66
C PRO A 125 -19.08 7.78 13.86
N ARG A 126 -19.70 7.08 14.82
CA ARG A 126 -21.06 7.39 15.24
C ARG A 126 -21.05 8.85 15.70
N PRO A 127 -21.99 9.71 15.24
CA PRO A 127 -22.11 11.03 15.81
C PRO A 127 -22.28 10.89 17.32
N ASN A 128 -21.50 11.68 18.07
CA ASN A 128 -21.59 11.71 19.54
C ASN A 128 -23.06 11.88 19.91
N ARG A 129 -23.56 10.98 20.78
CA ARG A 129 -24.89 11.08 21.39
C ARG A 129 -24.94 12.31 22.31
N GLY A 130 -24.99 13.50 21.74
CA GLY A 130 -25.11 14.76 22.45
C GLY A 130 -26.23 15.64 21.94
N ASP A 131 -26.75 15.36 20.72
CA ASP A 131 -27.91 16.07 20.18
C ASP A 131 -29.15 15.19 20.28
N SER A 132 -30.04 15.59 21.20
CA SER A 132 -31.38 15.04 21.40
C SER A 132 -32.34 15.50 20.29
N GLY A 133 -32.03 15.13 19.04
CA GLY A 133 -32.98 15.22 17.92
C GLY A 133 -33.76 13.90 17.78
N PRO A 134 -35.00 13.92 17.24
CA PRO A 134 -35.84 12.73 17.11
C PRO A 134 -35.13 11.66 16.28
N VAL A 135 -34.97 10.48 16.88
CA VAL A 135 -34.43 9.29 16.24
C VAL A 135 -35.32 8.95 15.03
N ALA A 136 -34.84 9.25 13.82
CA ALA A 136 -35.44 8.65 12.65
C ALA A 136 -35.31 7.13 12.81
N THR A 137 -36.44 6.44 12.88
CA THR A 137 -36.57 4.98 12.91
C THR A 137 -36.19 4.39 11.56
N GLY A 138 -34.91 4.58 11.17
CA GLY A 138 -34.30 3.92 10.02
C GLY A 138 -33.41 2.79 10.54
N THR A 139 -33.65 1.58 10.07
CA THR A 139 -32.86 0.37 10.31
C THR A 139 -31.37 0.70 10.30
N ALA A 140 -30.70 0.51 11.43
CA ALA A 140 -29.25 0.69 11.54
C ALA A 140 -28.59 -0.18 10.45
N LEU A 141 -27.76 0.43 9.58
CA LEU A 141 -27.00 -0.33 8.60
C LEU A 141 -26.17 -1.40 9.32
N PRO A 142 -26.06 -2.60 8.76
CA PRO A 142 -25.20 -3.63 9.31
C PRO A 142 -23.79 -3.08 9.55
N GLN A 143 -23.12 -3.60 10.56
CA GLN A 143 -21.76 -3.20 10.90
C GLN A 143 -20.85 -3.35 9.66
N ALA A 144 -20.01 -2.37 9.35
CA ALA A 144 -19.12 -2.40 8.19
C ALA A 144 -18.30 -3.70 8.17
N PRO A 145 -18.17 -4.38 7.02
CA PRO A 145 -17.45 -5.63 6.93
C PRO A 145 -15.97 -5.42 7.26
N LYS A 146 -15.41 -6.29 8.08
CA LYS A 146 -13.99 -6.24 8.43
C LYS A 146 -13.17 -6.82 7.30
N ALA A 147 -12.26 -6.04 6.75
CA ALA A 147 -11.30 -6.51 5.75
C ALA A 147 -10.25 -7.43 6.41
N GLN A 148 -9.79 -8.44 5.67
CA GLN A 148 -8.81 -9.42 6.11
C GLN A 148 -7.65 -9.51 5.11
N THR A 149 -6.52 -10.10 5.52
CA THR A 149 -5.54 -10.54 4.53
C THR A 149 -6.12 -11.67 3.69
N ILE A 150 -5.70 -11.79 2.42
CA ILE A 150 -6.11 -12.91 1.56
C ILE A 150 -5.79 -14.25 2.23
N HIS A 151 -4.64 -14.38 2.90
CA HIS A 151 -4.27 -15.58 3.65
C HIS A 151 -5.27 -15.92 4.75
N ARG A 152 -5.72 -14.92 5.52
CA ARG A 152 -6.74 -15.09 6.56
C ARG A 152 -8.11 -15.42 5.99
N LEU A 153 -8.49 -14.72 4.91
CA LEU A 153 -9.75 -14.98 4.20
C LEU A 153 -9.82 -16.43 3.72
N LEU A 154 -8.71 -16.96 3.21
CA LEU A 154 -8.60 -18.34 2.72
C LEU A 154 -8.28 -19.36 3.82
N LYS A 155 -8.13 -18.91 5.08
CA LYS A 155 -7.77 -19.77 6.22
C LYS A 155 -6.50 -20.58 5.94
N TYR A 156 -5.38 -19.88 5.76
CA TYR A 156 -4.07 -20.50 5.61
C TYR A 156 -3.71 -21.29 6.87
N ASP A 157 -3.34 -22.56 6.69
CA ASP A 157 -2.84 -23.41 7.77
C ASP A 157 -1.33 -23.60 7.60
N PRO A 158 -0.51 -23.06 8.52
CA PRO A 158 0.94 -23.21 8.46
C PRO A 158 1.41 -24.68 8.64
N HIS A 159 0.66 -25.50 9.36
CA HIS A 159 1.03 -26.90 9.63
C HIS A 159 0.78 -27.79 8.40
N GLU A 160 -0.31 -27.57 7.69
CA GLU A 160 -0.63 -28.28 6.45
C GLU A 160 0.03 -27.60 5.23
N GLY A 161 0.58 -26.39 5.38
CA GLY A 161 1.20 -25.60 4.31
C GLY A 161 0.23 -25.22 3.19
N GLY A 162 -1.07 -25.10 3.48
CA GLY A 162 -2.12 -24.92 2.49
C GLY A 162 -3.26 -24.00 2.92
N PHE A 163 -4.22 -23.83 2.02
CA PHE A 163 -5.42 -23.04 2.27
C PHE A 163 -6.63 -23.95 2.46
N THR A 164 -7.36 -23.78 3.57
CA THR A 164 -8.55 -24.56 3.88
C THR A 164 -9.70 -24.24 2.92
N LEU A 165 -9.87 -22.97 2.54
CA LEU A 165 -10.89 -22.55 1.57
C LEU A 165 -10.35 -22.68 0.14
N ASN A 166 -11.10 -23.37 -0.69
CA ASN A 166 -10.75 -23.72 -2.06
C ASN A 166 -12.02 -24.10 -2.85
N GLU A 167 -11.91 -24.73 -4.01
CA GLU A 167 -13.05 -25.15 -4.85
C GLU A 167 -14.05 -26.06 -4.14
N ARG A 168 -13.58 -26.94 -3.23
CA ARG A 168 -14.45 -27.87 -2.47
C ARG A 168 -15.10 -27.17 -1.27
N ARG A 169 -14.49 -26.10 -0.77
CA ARG A 169 -14.97 -25.29 0.34
C ARG A 169 -14.85 -23.81 -0.04
N PRO A 170 -15.75 -23.31 -0.90
CA PRO A 170 -15.63 -21.95 -1.42
C PRO A 170 -15.93 -20.89 -0.35
N LEU A 171 -15.53 -19.68 -0.66
CA LEU A 171 -15.90 -18.46 0.08
C LEU A 171 -17.43 -18.31 0.06
N LYS A 172 -17.97 -17.78 1.15
CA LYS A 172 -19.38 -17.42 1.24
C LYS A 172 -19.50 -15.90 1.17
N GLY A 173 -20.02 -15.39 0.06
CA GLY A 173 -20.20 -13.95 -0.17
C GLY A 173 -20.73 -13.70 -1.56
N ASP A 174 -21.51 -12.63 -1.71
CA ASP A 174 -22.11 -12.22 -2.99
C ASP A 174 -21.15 -11.33 -3.80
N MET A 175 -20.32 -10.55 -3.10
CA MET A 175 -19.30 -9.69 -3.68
C MET A 175 -17.98 -9.84 -2.92
N ILE A 176 -16.87 -9.98 -3.66
CA ILE A 176 -15.52 -10.04 -3.10
C ILE A 176 -14.72 -8.87 -3.67
N ILE A 177 -14.21 -8.00 -2.79
CA ILE A 177 -13.40 -6.84 -3.19
C ILE A 177 -11.98 -7.04 -2.67
N ILE A 178 -11.02 -7.02 -3.59
CA ILE A 178 -9.59 -7.17 -3.30
C ILE A 178 -8.90 -5.83 -3.54
N ASP A 179 -8.40 -5.21 -2.49
CA ASP A 179 -7.63 -3.96 -2.59
C ASP A 179 -6.12 -4.23 -2.65
N GLU A 180 -5.33 -3.24 -3.06
CA GLU A 180 -3.87 -3.31 -3.28
C GLU A 180 -3.47 -4.49 -4.19
N THR A 181 -4.28 -4.76 -5.23
CA THR A 181 -4.08 -5.91 -6.14
C THR A 181 -2.74 -5.86 -6.89
N SER A 182 -2.07 -4.71 -6.99
CA SER A 182 -0.69 -4.60 -7.53
C SER A 182 0.31 -5.49 -6.80
N MET A 183 0.06 -5.80 -5.52
CA MET A 183 0.90 -6.67 -4.70
C MET A 183 0.54 -8.16 -4.80
N LEU A 184 -0.51 -8.52 -5.55
CA LEU A 184 -0.98 -9.91 -5.68
C LEU A 184 -0.12 -10.66 -6.70
N ASP A 185 0.59 -11.70 -6.25
CA ASP A 185 1.35 -12.59 -7.13
C ASP A 185 0.49 -13.72 -7.71
N ILE A 186 1.01 -14.44 -8.69
CA ILE A 186 0.27 -15.50 -9.38
C ILE A 186 -0.10 -16.67 -8.46
N PRO A 187 0.79 -17.20 -7.59
CA PRO A 187 0.41 -18.25 -6.65
C PRO A 187 -0.75 -17.87 -5.73
N LEU A 188 -0.70 -16.69 -5.13
CA LEU A 188 -1.75 -16.23 -4.22
C LEU A 188 -3.05 -15.92 -4.99
N ALA A 189 -2.95 -15.33 -6.19
CA ALA A 189 -4.09 -15.13 -7.09
C ALA A 189 -4.77 -16.45 -7.45
N TYR A 190 -3.99 -17.50 -7.74
CA TYR A 190 -4.51 -18.83 -8.04
C TYR A 190 -5.31 -19.41 -6.87
N HIS A 191 -4.76 -19.38 -5.66
CA HIS A 191 -5.46 -19.88 -4.48
C HIS A 191 -6.71 -19.06 -4.16
N LEU A 192 -6.66 -17.75 -4.31
CA LEU A 192 -7.81 -16.87 -4.13
C LEU A 192 -8.92 -17.21 -5.12
N LEU A 193 -8.61 -17.23 -6.41
CA LEU A 193 -9.59 -17.49 -7.47
C LEU A 193 -10.23 -18.87 -7.34
N LYS A 194 -9.47 -19.90 -6.92
CA LYS A 194 -10.02 -21.23 -6.63
C LYS A 194 -11.08 -21.25 -5.54
N ALA A 195 -10.99 -20.36 -4.58
CA ALA A 195 -11.93 -20.30 -3.47
C ALA A 195 -13.15 -19.43 -3.78
N ILE A 196 -13.15 -18.67 -4.87
CA ILE A 196 -14.28 -17.82 -5.28
C ILE A 196 -15.34 -18.68 -5.99
N PRO A 197 -16.59 -18.73 -5.48
CA PRO A 197 -17.67 -19.46 -6.15
C PRO A 197 -18.14 -18.69 -7.39
N LEU A 198 -18.67 -19.42 -8.38
CA LEU A 198 -19.22 -18.82 -9.60
C LEU A 198 -20.44 -17.91 -9.34
N SER A 199 -21.11 -18.04 -8.20
CA SER A 199 -22.20 -17.15 -7.77
C SER A 199 -21.71 -15.76 -7.38
N ALA A 200 -20.49 -15.62 -6.80
CA ALA A 200 -19.96 -14.34 -6.35
C ALA A 200 -19.46 -13.44 -7.50
N SER A 201 -19.61 -12.13 -7.36
CA SER A 201 -18.95 -11.14 -8.21
C SER A 201 -17.64 -10.66 -7.58
N VAL A 202 -16.67 -10.23 -8.39
CA VAL A 202 -15.32 -9.85 -7.92
C VAL A 202 -14.90 -8.49 -8.45
N VAL A 203 -14.34 -7.67 -7.57
CA VAL A 203 -13.73 -6.40 -7.93
C VAL A 203 -12.27 -6.38 -7.46
N PHE A 204 -11.35 -6.25 -8.41
CA PHE A 204 -9.95 -6.00 -8.14
C PHE A 204 -9.67 -4.50 -8.14
N VAL A 205 -9.14 -3.99 -7.03
CA VAL A 205 -8.81 -2.57 -6.87
C VAL A 205 -7.31 -2.45 -6.67
N GLY A 206 -6.66 -1.50 -7.34
CA GLY A 206 -5.21 -1.32 -7.18
C GLY A 206 -4.68 -0.16 -8.00
N ASP A 207 -3.37 -0.03 -7.97
CA ASP A 207 -2.63 0.96 -8.75
C ASP A 207 -1.60 0.23 -9.61
N VAL A 208 -1.87 0.12 -10.90
CA VAL A 208 -1.03 -0.64 -11.85
C VAL A 208 0.34 -0.01 -12.05
N ASP A 209 0.49 1.27 -11.72
CA ASP A 209 1.72 2.05 -11.91
C ASP A 209 2.68 1.94 -10.72
N GLN A 210 2.23 1.38 -9.58
CA GLN A 210 3.08 1.05 -8.45
C GLN A 210 3.98 -0.15 -8.74
N LEU A 211 4.92 -0.41 -7.81
CA LEU A 211 5.74 -1.62 -7.88
C LEU A 211 4.85 -2.87 -7.90
N PRO A 212 5.14 -3.83 -8.79
CA PRO A 212 4.42 -5.10 -8.83
C PRO A 212 4.72 -5.94 -7.58
N SER A 213 4.01 -7.08 -7.43
CA SER A 213 4.24 -8.05 -6.36
C SER A 213 5.71 -8.45 -6.26
N VAL A 214 6.20 -8.78 -5.05
CA VAL A 214 7.54 -9.36 -4.87
C VAL A 214 7.58 -10.80 -5.44
N GLY A 215 6.49 -11.55 -5.29
CA GLY A 215 6.34 -12.90 -5.85
C GLY A 215 6.20 -12.90 -7.38
N PRO A 216 6.17 -14.09 -8.00
CA PRO A 216 6.19 -14.26 -9.45
C PRO A 216 4.92 -13.77 -10.14
N GLY A 217 5.09 -13.28 -11.37
CA GLY A 217 4.02 -12.77 -12.24
C GLY A 217 3.66 -11.30 -12.00
N ASN A 218 2.76 -10.78 -12.81
CA ASN A 218 2.25 -9.40 -12.73
C ASN A 218 0.73 -9.40 -12.93
N PHE A 219 0.03 -10.02 -11.99
CA PHE A 219 -1.40 -10.34 -12.10
C PHE A 219 -2.26 -9.14 -12.55
N LEU A 220 -2.12 -7.99 -11.88
CA LEU A 220 -2.96 -6.82 -12.17
C LEU A 220 -2.70 -6.26 -13.56
N ALA A 221 -1.43 -6.10 -13.94
CA ALA A 221 -1.08 -5.58 -15.27
C ALA A 221 -1.49 -6.56 -16.38
N ASP A 222 -1.20 -7.86 -16.21
CA ASP A 222 -1.58 -8.89 -17.19
C ASP A 222 -3.10 -8.94 -17.38
N LEU A 223 -3.87 -8.82 -16.27
CA LEU A 223 -5.34 -8.79 -16.31
C LEU A 223 -5.86 -7.56 -17.07
N ILE A 224 -5.30 -6.38 -16.80
CA ILE A 224 -5.67 -5.13 -17.48
C ILE A 224 -5.30 -5.17 -18.97
N GLU A 225 -4.07 -5.58 -19.28
CA GLU A 225 -3.55 -5.58 -20.65
C GLU A 225 -4.15 -6.68 -21.52
N SER A 226 -4.69 -7.72 -20.89
CA SER A 226 -5.39 -8.79 -21.63
C SER A 226 -6.66 -8.28 -22.32
N GLY A 227 -7.31 -7.26 -21.77
CA GLY A 227 -8.64 -6.81 -22.20
C GLY A 227 -9.76 -7.82 -21.91
N ALA A 228 -9.48 -8.87 -21.13
CA ALA A 228 -10.44 -9.94 -20.84
C ALA A 228 -11.55 -9.54 -19.87
N VAL A 229 -11.37 -8.47 -19.10
CA VAL A 229 -12.32 -8.00 -18.09
C VAL A 229 -12.56 -6.50 -18.22
N PRO A 230 -13.72 -5.99 -17.80
CA PRO A 230 -13.98 -4.55 -17.73
C PRO A 230 -12.97 -3.86 -16.79
N VAL A 231 -12.35 -2.80 -17.28
CA VAL A 231 -11.37 -1.99 -16.54
C VAL A 231 -11.82 -0.54 -16.49
N VAL A 232 -11.91 0.02 -15.30
CA VAL A 232 -12.13 1.46 -15.13
C VAL A 232 -10.85 2.10 -14.59
N ARG A 233 -10.29 3.03 -15.38
CA ARG A 233 -9.12 3.81 -15.00
C ARG A 233 -9.56 5.16 -14.43
N LEU A 234 -9.16 5.42 -13.19
CA LEU A 234 -9.43 6.66 -12.48
C LEU A 234 -8.25 7.61 -12.72
N THR A 235 -8.49 8.66 -13.46
CA THR A 235 -7.48 9.67 -13.80
C THR A 235 -7.75 11.03 -13.17
N GLU A 236 -8.98 11.28 -12.73
CA GLU A 236 -9.36 12.56 -12.16
C GLU A 236 -8.89 12.68 -10.70
N ILE A 237 -8.06 13.68 -10.46
CA ILE A 237 -7.57 14.01 -9.12
C ILE A 237 -8.63 14.90 -8.44
N PHE A 238 -9.01 14.57 -7.20
CA PHE A 238 -9.94 15.39 -6.42
C PHE A 238 -9.42 16.80 -6.18
N ARG A 239 -10.36 17.76 -6.08
CA ARG A 239 -10.05 19.19 -5.86
C ARG A 239 -9.08 19.41 -4.70
N GLN A 240 -9.32 18.75 -3.56
CA GLN A 240 -8.45 18.84 -2.38
C GLN A 240 -7.05 18.25 -2.61
N ALA A 241 -6.91 17.32 -3.55
CA ALA A 241 -5.65 16.67 -3.88
C ALA A 241 -4.88 17.43 -4.98
N LYS A 242 -5.54 18.33 -5.72
CA LYS A 242 -4.88 19.16 -6.77
C LYS A 242 -3.89 20.17 -6.22
N ASP A 243 -4.06 20.58 -4.98
CA ASP A 243 -3.14 21.53 -4.31
C ASP A 243 -1.90 20.84 -3.73
N SER A 244 -1.84 19.50 -3.75
CA SER A 244 -0.70 18.72 -3.28
C SER A 244 0.32 18.51 -4.41
N PHE A 245 1.54 18.97 -4.18
CA PHE A 245 2.65 18.70 -5.08
C PHE A 245 3.12 17.25 -5.02
N ILE A 246 2.88 16.53 -3.92
CA ILE A 246 3.13 15.09 -3.83
C ILE A 246 2.32 14.38 -4.91
N ILE A 247 1.02 14.66 -5.00
CA ILE A 247 0.11 14.02 -5.95
C ILE A 247 0.43 14.48 -7.38
N THR A 248 0.59 15.78 -7.59
CA THR A 248 0.94 16.35 -8.90
C THR A 248 2.25 15.76 -9.41
N ASN A 249 3.29 15.68 -8.57
CA ASN A 249 4.59 15.13 -8.96
C ASN A 249 4.56 13.62 -9.14
N ALA A 250 3.75 12.89 -8.37
CA ALA A 250 3.53 11.46 -8.62
C ALA A 250 2.95 11.21 -10.02
N HIS A 251 1.93 11.96 -10.43
CA HIS A 251 1.36 11.85 -11.78
C HIS A 251 2.37 12.24 -12.87
N ARG A 252 3.11 13.35 -12.69
CA ARG A 252 4.16 13.76 -13.64
C ARG A 252 5.23 12.68 -13.81
N VAL A 253 5.71 12.10 -12.71
CA VAL A 253 6.66 10.99 -12.74
C VAL A 253 6.08 9.80 -13.48
N ASN A 254 4.84 9.45 -13.23
CA ASN A 254 4.16 8.34 -13.91
C ASN A 254 4.05 8.56 -15.42
N GLU A 255 3.85 9.79 -15.86
CA GLU A 255 3.85 10.20 -17.27
C GLU A 255 5.26 10.33 -17.88
N GLY A 256 6.31 10.10 -17.10
CA GLY A 256 7.70 10.25 -17.56
C GLY A 256 8.18 11.70 -17.59
N GLN A 257 7.47 12.60 -16.94
CA GLN A 257 7.80 14.00 -16.80
C GLN A 257 8.58 14.24 -15.51
N MET A 258 9.55 15.16 -15.56
CA MET A 258 10.28 15.57 -14.35
C MET A 258 9.31 16.18 -13.34
N PRO A 259 9.44 15.86 -12.04
CA PRO A 259 8.65 16.52 -11.01
C PRO A 259 8.97 18.02 -10.98
N ILE A 260 8.02 18.81 -10.52
CA ILE A 260 8.23 20.24 -10.27
C ILE A 260 9.12 20.35 -9.03
N LEU A 261 10.33 20.84 -9.24
CA LEU A 261 11.34 20.98 -8.20
C LEU A 261 11.60 22.48 -7.95
N GLU A 262 11.49 22.91 -6.72
CA GLU A 262 12.24 24.09 -6.29
C GLU A 262 13.56 23.62 -5.71
N SER A 263 14.67 23.98 -6.35
CA SER A 263 16.00 23.63 -5.91
C SER A 263 16.37 24.48 -4.70
N VAL A 264 16.63 23.83 -3.58
CA VAL A 264 17.35 24.45 -2.48
C VAL A 264 18.83 24.16 -2.72
N GLY A 265 19.61 25.17 -3.08
CA GLY A 265 21.04 25.03 -3.35
C GLY A 265 21.79 24.44 -2.14
N ALA A 266 22.79 23.59 -2.41
CA ALA A 266 23.61 22.92 -1.39
C ALA A 266 24.41 23.86 -0.46
N ALA A 267 24.52 25.14 -0.79
CA ALA A 267 25.31 26.12 -0.05
C ALA A 267 24.56 26.87 1.07
N SER A 268 23.24 26.72 1.15
CA SER A 268 22.46 27.28 2.26
C SER A 268 21.53 26.20 2.79
N PRO A 269 21.42 26.04 4.12
CA PRO A 269 20.36 25.19 4.66
C PRO A 269 19.05 25.72 4.07
N PRO A 270 18.15 24.81 3.62
CA PRO A 270 16.89 25.25 3.05
C PRO A 270 16.23 26.20 4.04
N ARG A 271 16.14 27.49 3.69
CA ARG A 271 15.23 28.41 4.36
C ARG A 271 13.84 27.92 3.94
N LEU A 272 13.38 26.97 4.69
CA LEU A 272 12.02 26.51 4.63
C LEU A 272 11.16 27.73 4.94
N ALA A 273 10.44 28.27 3.96
CA ALA A 273 9.55 29.39 4.17
C ALA A 273 8.58 29.05 5.30
N SER A 274 8.41 29.92 6.23
CA SER A 274 7.48 29.80 7.34
C SER A 274 6.07 29.60 6.78
N ILE A 275 5.47 28.43 7.04
CA ILE A 275 4.02 28.32 6.97
C ILE A 275 3.49 29.12 8.16
N GLY A 276 3.07 30.36 7.87
CA GLY A 276 2.53 31.27 8.86
C GLY A 276 1.26 30.67 9.46
N ARG A 277 1.21 30.58 10.79
CA ARG A 277 -0.05 30.64 11.50
C ARG A 277 -0.77 31.94 11.08
N PRO A 278 -2.10 31.95 10.93
CA PRO A 278 -2.80 33.21 10.69
C PRO A 278 -2.65 34.11 11.92
N GLY A 279 -1.67 34.99 11.86
CA GLY A 279 -1.40 36.03 12.83
C GLY A 279 -1.69 37.37 12.19
N ARG A 280 -2.44 38.21 12.88
CA ARG A 280 -2.87 39.54 12.50
C ARG A 280 -1.68 40.45 12.11
N GLY A 281 -1.80 41.09 10.94
CA GLY A 281 -1.29 42.43 10.65
C GLY A 281 0.20 42.57 10.38
N GLY A 282 0.57 43.04 9.16
CA GLY A 282 1.74 43.86 8.92
C GLY A 282 2.92 43.16 8.24
N ASP A 283 3.27 43.68 7.05
CA ASP A 283 4.49 43.52 6.27
C ASP A 283 4.72 42.20 5.52
N ALA A 284 4.35 42.24 4.23
CA ALA A 284 4.58 41.18 3.25
C ALA A 284 6.06 41.09 2.88
N ALA A 285 6.79 40.19 3.52
CA ALA A 285 8.04 39.66 2.96
C ALA A 285 7.70 38.78 1.74
N PRO A 286 8.57 38.70 0.69
CA PRO A 286 8.27 37.94 -0.52
C PRO A 286 8.02 36.48 -0.19
N THR A 287 6.79 36.03 -0.40
CA THR A 287 6.36 34.63 -0.21
C THR A 287 7.01 33.79 -1.29
N ILE A 288 8.08 33.10 -0.97
CA ILE A 288 8.61 32.03 -1.82
C ILE A 288 7.53 30.91 -1.80
N ARG A 289 6.74 30.86 -2.85
CA ARG A 289 5.77 29.79 -3.09
C ARG A 289 6.54 28.57 -3.58
N GLY A 290 7.11 27.80 -2.65
CA GLY A 290 7.56 26.44 -2.90
C GLY A 290 6.42 25.46 -2.71
N PRO A 291 6.45 24.28 -3.35
CA PRO A 291 5.48 23.22 -3.09
C PRO A 291 5.57 22.85 -1.61
N GLY A 292 4.58 23.25 -0.84
CA GLY A 292 4.59 23.17 0.64
C GLY A 292 4.74 21.76 1.20
N ASP A 293 4.60 20.71 0.36
CA ASP A 293 4.60 19.28 0.73
C ASP A 293 5.63 18.43 -0.04
N PHE A 294 6.37 19.00 -1.04
CA PHE A 294 7.33 18.25 -1.87
C PHE A 294 8.62 19.05 -2.07
N PHE A 295 9.77 18.45 -1.74
CA PHE A 295 11.08 19.08 -1.81
C PHE A 295 12.12 18.21 -2.48
N PHE A 296 13.10 18.85 -3.13
CA PHE A 296 14.30 18.19 -3.65
C PHE A 296 15.55 18.88 -3.09
N ILE A 297 16.46 18.09 -2.52
CA ILE A 297 17.76 18.53 -2.04
C ILE A 297 18.83 17.94 -2.96
N GLU A 298 19.53 18.79 -3.71
CA GLU A 298 20.59 18.35 -4.61
C GLU A 298 21.86 18.04 -3.83
N GLN A 299 22.28 16.80 -3.86
CA GLN A 299 23.51 16.30 -3.26
C GLN A 299 23.94 15.00 -3.95
N GLU A 300 25.19 14.93 -4.40
CA GLU A 300 25.72 13.76 -5.13
C GLU A 300 26.57 12.84 -4.25
N ASP A 301 27.20 13.41 -3.22
CA ASP A 301 28.08 12.68 -2.28
C ASP A 301 27.23 11.84 -1.30
N PRO A 302 27.38 10.50 -1.29
CA PRO A 302 26.58 9.62 -0.42
C PRO A 302 26.73 9.89 1.07
N GLU A 303 27.92 10.29 1.54
CA GLU A 303 28.17 10.60 2.96
C GLU A 303 27.47 11.90 3.37
N LYS A 304 27.47 12.90 2.48
CA LYS A 304 26.73 14.14 2.71
C LYS A 304 25.21 13.91 2.64
N VAL A 305 24.74 13.01 1.77
CA VAL A 305 23.33 12.58 1.75
C VAL A 305 22.95 11.95 3.07
N LEU A 306 23.76 11.01 3.59
CA LEU A 306 23.55 10.39 4.90
C LEU A 306 23.49 11.43 6.02
N ALA A 307 24.46 12.35 6.09
CA ALA A 307 24.48 13.41 7.08
C ALA A 307 23.25 14.32 7.00
N THR A 308 22.80 14.63 5.76
CA THR A 308 21.58 15.41 5.52
C THR A 308 20.34 14.68 6.00
N ILE A 309 20.21 13.37 5.72
CA ILE A 309 19.09 12.54 6.20
C ILE A 309 19.03 12.56 7.73
N ARG A 310 20.17 12.36 8.41
CA ARG A 310 20.24 12.42 9.88
C ARG A 310 19.73 13.75 10.42
N THR A 311 20.21 14.85 9.88
CA THR A 311 19.80 16.21 10.29
C THR A 311 18.32 16.48 9.99
N LEU A 312 17.81 15.98 8.85
CA LEU A 312 16.38 16.10 8.53
C LEU A 312 15.52 15.34 9.52
N CYS A 313 15.86 14.08 9.82
CA CYS A 313 15.10 13.26 10.73
C CYS A 313 15.15 13.77 12.18
N ALA A 314 16.34 14.16 12.66
CA ALA A 314 16.53 14.52 14.06
C ALA A 314 16.08 15.97 14.39
N GLU A 315 16.24 16.90 13.45
CA GLU A 315 16.14 18.32 13.77
C GLU A 315 15.18 19.10 12.86
N ARG A 316 15.44 19.08 11.53
CA ARG A 316 14.79 20.03 10.64
C ARG A 316 13.31 19.76 10.42
N VAL A 317 12.96 18.51 10.12
CA VAL A 317 11.56 18.12 9.87
C VAL A 317 10.73 18.21 11.16
N PRO A 318 11.20 17.69 12.32
CA PRO A 318 10.51 17.89 13.59
C PRO A 318 10.30 19.36 13.95
N LYS A 319 11.38 20.17 13.89
CA LYS A 319 11.33 21.59 14.27
C LYS A 319 10.39 22.40 13.38
N LYS A 320 10.34 22.09 12.08
CA LYS A 320 9.57 22.88 11.15
C LYS A 320 8.12 22.44 10.99
N PHE A 321 7.89 21.15 10.90
CA PHE A 321 6.58 20.57 10.59
C PHE A 321 5.90 19.97 11.81
N GLY A 322 6.60 19.85 12.95
CA GLY A 322 6.06 19.27 14.19
C GLY A 322 5.92 17.74 14.13
N PHE A 323 6.57 17.07 13.17
CA PHE A 323 6.53 15.62 13.06
C PHE A 323 7.41 14.94 14.10
N ASP A 324 6.90 13.86 14.70
CA ASP A 324 7.68 13.00 15.58
C ASP A 324 8.67 12.16 14.74
N PRO A 325 10.00 12.28 15.00
CA PRO A 325 11.01 11.56 14.22
C PRO A 325 10.87 10.04 14.29
N MET A 326 10.31 9.51 15.39
CA MET A 326 10.18 8.08 15.62
C MET A 326 8.86 7.50 15.08
N ARG A 327 7.86 8.33 14.84
CA ARG A 327 6.52 7.91 14.40
C ARG A 327 6.18 8.38 13.00
N ASP A 328 6.44 9.66 12.71
CA ASP A 328 5.86 10.31 11.54
C ASP A 328 6.80 10.35 10.34
N ILE A 329 8.13 10.19 10.57
CA ILE A 329 9.15 10.26 9.52
C ILE A 329 9.59 8.85 9.12
N GLN A 330 9.55 8.55 7.82
CA GLN A 330 10.06 7.30 7.27
C GLN A 330 11.09 7.56 6.18
N VAL A 331 12.28 6.97 6.32
CA VAL A 331 13.26 6.95 5.25
C VAL A 331 13.00 5.74 4.36
N LEU A 332 12.84 5.98 3.05
CA LEU A 332 12.61 4.93 2.03
C LEU A 332 13.81 4.89 1.10
N THR A 333 14.53 3.77 1.06
CA THR A 333 15.71 3.64 0.21
C THR A 333 15.53 2.56 -0.86
N PRO A 334 16.09 2.73 -2.07
CA PRO A 334 16.08 1.69 -3.10
C PRO A 334 16.88 0.44 -2.71
N MET A 335 17.94 0.58 -1.89
CA MET A 335 18.94 -0.47 -1.65
C MET A 335 19.02 -0.90 -0.19
N HIS A 336 19.50 -2.14 0.03
CA HIS A 336 19.78 -2.67 1.38
C HIS A 336 21.19 -2.33 1.86
N LYS A 337 22.19 -2.43 0.99
CA LYS A 337 23.63 -2.22 1.30
C LYS A 337 24.10 -0.87 0.79
N GLY A 338 25.28 -0.44 1.25
CA GLY A 338 25.91 0.83 0.89
C GLY A 338 25.59 1.96 1.88
N VAL A 339 26.22 3.12 1.68
CA VAL A 339 26.12 4.28 2.58
C VAL A 339 24.68 4.70 2.85
N CYS A 340 23.86 4.81 1.78
CA CYS A 340 22.43 5.12 1.86
C CYS A 340 21.55 3.87 1.76
N GLY A 341 22.07 2.68 2.05
CA GLY A 341 21.31 1.45 2.15
C GLY A 341 20.56 1.34 3.48
N SER A 342 19.48 0.55 3.52
CA SER A 342 18.62 0.45 4.72
C SER A 342 19.39 -0.07 5.96
N GLU A 343 20.37 -0.94 5.78
CA GLU A 343 21.17 -1.46 6.90
C GLU A 343 21.97 -0.34 7.58
N ASN A 344 22.73 0.43 6.79
CA ASN A 344 23.54 1.53 7.31
C ASN A 344 22.67 2.67 7.84
N LEU A 345 21.63 3.04 7.10
CA LEU A 345 20.69 4.07 7.53
C LEU A 345 20.02 3.73 8.86
N ASN A 346 19.63 2.47 9.08
CA ASN A 346 19.07 2.06 10.37
C ASN A 346 20.07 2.22 11.52
N ARG A 347 21.34 1.82 11.32
CA ARG A 347 22.39 1.98 12.32
C ARG A 347 22.64 3.45 12.66
N GLU A 348 22.78 4.29 11.64
CA GLU A 348 23.09 5.71 11.79
C GLU A 348 21.93 6.51 12.38
N LEU A 349 20.69 6.19 11.97
CA LEU A 349 19.49 6.82 12.52
C LEU A 349 19.21 6.34 13.95
N GLN A 350 19.42 5.06 14.28
CA GLN A 350 19.34 4.57 15.65
C GLN A 350 20.32 5.30 16.56
N ALA A 351 21.58 5.43 16.13
CA ALA A 351 22.58 6.16 16.89
C ALA A 351 22.25 7.64 17.10
N GLY A 352 21.59 8.28 16.11
CA GLY A 352 21.19 9.69 16.20
C GLY A 352 19.89 9.95 16.94
N LEU A 353 18.88 9.07 16.81
CA LEU A 353 17.54 9.28 17.34
C LEU A 353 17.28 8.55 18.66
N ASN A 354 18.01 7.45 18.91
CA ASN A 354 17.86 6.64 20.12
C ASN A 354 19.24 6.14 20.59
N PRO A 355 20.16 7.06 21.02
CA PRO A 355 21.57 6.74 21.26
C PRO A 355 21.81 5.89 22.52
N SER A 356 20.88 5.88 23.49
CA SER A 356 21.08 5.31 24.81
C SER A 356 19.87 4.50 25.26
N GLY A 357 20.07 3.65 26.28
CA GLY A 357 19.03 2.84 26.90
C GLY A 357 19.35 1.34 26.90
N PRO A 358 18.54 0.53 27.61
CA PRO A 358 18.68 -0.92 27.62
C PRO A 358 18.63 -1.49 26.21
N SER A 359 19.57 -2.36 25.87
CA SER A 359 19.68 -2.91 24.53
C SER A 359 20.13 -4.37 24.53
N ILE A 360 19.79 -5.07 23.46
CA ILE A 360 20.25 -6.43 23.18
C ILE A 360 20.76 -6.51 21.73
N GLN A 361 21.79 -7.30 21.52
CA GLN A 361 22.30 -7.61 20.18
C GLN A 361 21.93 -9.05 19.81
N ARG A 362 21.21 -9.23 18.71
CA ARG A 362 20.83 -10.54 18.16
C ARG A 362 20.82 -10.48 16.62
N PHE A 363 21.26 -11.58 15.97
CA PHE A 363 21.26 -11.70 14.51
C PHE A 363 21.94 -10.51 13.80
N ALA A 364 23.10 -10.05 14.31
CA ALA A 364 23.82 -8.87 13.84
C ALA A 364 23.02 -7.54 13.87
N ARG A 365 21.94 -7.48 14.63
CA ARG A 365 21.09 -6.30 14.85
C ARG A 365 21.11 -5.92 16.33
N THR A 366 21.08 -4.62 16.59
CA THR A 366 20.91 -4.09 17.95
C THR A 366 19.46 -3.62 18.10
N TYR A 367 18.79 -4.11 19.14
CA TYR A 367 17.47 -3.65 19.54
C TYR A 367 17.60 -2.91 20.86
N ARG A 368 17.02 -1.73 20.95
CA ARG A 368 17.06 -0.85 22.11
C ARG A 368 15.64 -0.44 22.48
N VAL A 369 15.38 -0.28 23.78
CA VAL A 369 14.11 0.28 24.26
C VAL A 369 13.86 1.64 23.57
N GLY A 370 12.69 1.81 23.00
CA GLY A 370 12.33 2.97 22.21
C GLY A 370 12.56 2.81 20.69
N ASP A 371 13.27 1.79 20.23
CA ASP A 371 13.50 1.57 18.80
C ASP A 371 12.23 1.35 18.01
N ARG A 372 12.23 1.90 16.81
CA ARG A 372 11.22 1.59 15.79
C ARG A 372 11.60 0.29 15.08
N VAL A 373 10.68 -0.65 15.07
CA VAL A 373 10.87 -1.98 14.46
C VAL A 373 9.74 -2.31 13.49
N MET A 374 9.99 -3.24 12.58
CA MET A 374 9.02 -3.78 11.64
C MET A 374 8.98 -5.30 11.76
N GLN A 375 7.78 -5.85 11.82
CA GLN A 375 7.55 -7.28 11.62
C GLN A 375 7.86 -7.66 10.17
N ILE A 376 8.63 -8.73 9.95
CA ILE A 376 9.04 -9.14 8.59
C ILE A 376 8.49 -10.51 8.16
N ARG A 377 7.70 -11.15 9.02
CA ARG A 377 6.96 -12.39 8.75
C ARG A 377 5.53 -12.24 9.27
N ASN A 378 4.60 -12.98 8.68
CA ASN A 378 3.26 -13.08 9.26
C ASN A 378 3.32 -14.02 10.48
N ASN A 379 2.87 -13.55 11.63
CA ASN A 379 2.69 -14.36 12.82
C ASN A 379 1.20 -14.30 13.21
N TYR A 380 0.47 -15.36 12.89
CA TYR A 380 -0.98 -15.41 13.07
C TYR A 380 -1.37 -15.61 14.53
N ASP A 381 -0.53 -16.25 15.33
CA ASP A 381 -0.77 -16.48 16.77
C ASP A 381 -0.62 -15.17 17.54
N LYS A 382 0.40 -14.41 17.18
CA LYS A 382 0.63 -13.06 17.74
C LYS A 382 -0.23 -11.99 17.05
N ASP A 383 -0.98 -12.32 15.97
CA ASP A 383 -1.81 -11.44 15.12
C ASP A 383 -1.04 -10.22 14.60
N VAL A 384 0.24 -10.38 14.27
CA VAL A 384 1.10 -9.37 13.65
C VAL A 384 1.53 -9.82 12.27
N PHE A 385 1.67 -8.88 11.36
CA PHE A 385 1.84 -9.18 9.94
C PHE A 385 3.10 -8.52 9.38
N ASN A 386 3.60 -9.11 8.31
CA ASN A 386 4.72 -8.51 7.57
C ASN A 386 4.39 -7.07 7.16
N GLY A 387 5.26 -6.14 7.55
CA GLY A 387 5.09 -4.71 7.35
C GLY A 387 4.51 -3.94 8.55
N ASP A 388 4.00 -4.61 9.60
CA ASP A 388 3.54 -3.94 10.80
C ASP A 388 4.69 -3.23 11.50
N LEU A 389 4.47 -1.95 11.84
CA LEU A 389 5.44 -1.13 12.57
C LEU A 389 5.09 -1.13 14.06
N GLY A 390 6.14 -1.21 14.86
CA GLY A 390 6.02 -1.16 16.30
C GLY A 390 7.20 -0.43 16.94
N ARG A 391 7.11 -0.28 18.25
CA ARG A 391 8.15 0.31 19.09
C ARG A 391 8.53 -0.66 20.20
N VAL A 392 9.81 -0.89 20.42
CA VAL A 392 10.32 -1.67 21.55
C VAL A 392 9.98 -0.93 22.85
N ARG A 393 9.18 -1.55 23.70
CA ARG A 393 8.75 -0.97 25.00
C ARG A 393 9.62 -1.42 26.15
N ARG A 394 9.99 -2.69 26.16
CA ARG A 394 10.74 -3.30 27.24
C ARG A 394 11.66 -4.39 26.68
N ILE A 395 12.82 -4.53 27.29
CA ILE A 395 13.73 -5.66 27.10
C ILE A 395 13.93 -6.28 28.47
N ASP A 396 13.53 -7.54 28.61
CA ASP A 396 13.69 -8.32 29.84
C ASP A 396 14.82 -9.34 29.61
N LEU A 397 15.94 -9.12 30.31
CA LEU A 397 17.11 -9.99 30.21
C LEU A 397 16.95 -11.29 31.01
N ILE A 398 16.06 -11.31 32.02
CA ILE A 398 15.81 -12.49 32.87
C ILE A 398 14.90 -13.44 32.11
N GLU A 399 13.77 -12.94 31.63
CA GLU A 399 12.78 -13.70 30.85
C GLU A 399 13.20 -13.89 29.39
N GLN A 400 14.35 -13.32 29.00
CA GLN A 400 14.86 -13.33 27.61
C GLN A 400 13.81 -12.91 26.56
N ALA A 401 13.06 -11.86 26.85
CA ALA A 401 11.95 -11.38 26.04
C ALA A 401 12.07 -9.90 25.67
N VAL A 402 11.53 -9.55 24.50
CA VAL A 402 11.37 -8.17 24.03
C VAL A 402 9.89 -7.89 23.84
N GLU A 403 9.39 -6.87 24.49
CA GLU A 403 8.02 -6.40 24.34
C GLU A 403 7.95 -5.28 23.31
N VAL A 404 7.13 -5.48 22.27
CA VAL A 404 6.92 -4.53 21.17
C VAL A 404 5.47 -4.08 21.16
N GLU A 405 5.26 -2.77 21.19
CA GLU A 405 3.95 -2.17 20.99
C GLU A 405 3.78 -1.83 19.51
N PHE A 406 2.85 -2.52 18.84
CA PHE A 406 2.53 -2.27 17.44
C PHE A 406 1.52 -1.14 17.29
N GLU A 407 1.73 -0.30 16.28
CA GLU A 407 0.81 0.80 15.98
C GLU A 407 -0.57 0.27 15.61
N SER A 408 -1.60 0.80 16.29
CA SER A 408 -2.98 0.66 15.82
C SER A 408 -3.21 1.71 14.73
N VAL A 409 -3.41 1.29 13.50
CA VAL A 409 -3.72 2.22 12.40
C VAL A 409 -5.10 2.81 12.68
N GLY A 410 -5.22 4.15 12.70
CA GLY A 410 -6.52 4.85 12.87
C GLY A 410 -7.02 5.01 14.30
N ALA A 411 -6.34 4.48 15.31
CA ALA A 411 -6.71 4.77 16.70
C ALA A 411 -6.33 6.21 17.07
N PRO A 412 -7.19 6.94 17.81
CA PRO A 412 -6.79 8.20 18.43
C PRO A 412 -5.50 7.99 19.25
N THR A 413 -4.65 8.99 19.29
CA THR A 413 -3.29 8.97 19.86
C THR A 413 -3.18 8.48 21.31
N ASN A 414 -4.29 8.20 21.97
CA ASN A 414 -4.39 7.82 23.39
C ASN A 414 -4.85 6.37 23.64
N LEU A 415 -5.10 5.57 22.60
CA LEU A 415 -5.38 4.15 22.80
C LEU A 415 -4.08 3.38 22.69
N SER A 416 -3.71 2.66 23.74
CA SER A 416 -2.55 1.78 23.82
C SER A 416 -2.50 0.86 22.60
N GLY A 417 -1.37 0.90 21.89
CA GLY A 417 -1.07 -0.05 20.84
C GLY A 417 -1.10 -1.48 21.38
N ARG A 418 -1.19 -2.44 20.49
CA ARG A 418 -1.16 -3.84 20.87
C ARG A 418 0.26 -4.22 21.30
N SER A 419 0.43 -4.67 22.55
CA SER A 419 1.70 -5.19 23.03
C SER A 419 1.86 -6.68 22.68
N VAL A 420 3.03 -7.03 22.17
CA VAL A 420 3.41 -8.40 21.78
C VAL A 420 4.78 -8.72 22.33
N SER A 421 4.89 -9.87 22.99
CA SER A 421 6.16 -10.38 23.51
C SER A 421 6.85 -11.29 22.48
N TYR A 422 8.16 -11.12 22.33
CA TYR A 422 9.04 -11.93 21.50
C TYR A 422 10.14 -12.52 22.36
N ASP A 423 10.27 -13.82 22.34
CA ASP A 423 11.46 -14.46 22.88
C ASP A 423 12.70 -14.03 22.08
N PHE A 424 13.88 -14.07 22.69
CA PHE A 424 15.11 -13.67 22.01
C PHE A 424 15.42 -14.53 20.77
N THR A 425 14.88 -15.74 20.69
CA THR A 425 14.97 -16.63 19.53
C THR A 425 14.10 -16.16 18.37
N ASP A 426 13.00 -15.45 18.64
CA ASP A 426 12.03 -14.98 17.64
C ASP A 426 12.36 -13.58 17.10
N LEU A 427 13.44 -12.95 17.57
CA LEU A 427 13.84 -11.61 17.10
C LEU A 427 14.29 -11.57 15.64
N ASP A 428 14.44 -12.70 14.97
CA ASP A 428 14.61 -12.78 13.52
C ASP A 428 13.34 -12.37 12.75
N GLU A 429 12.17 -12.40 13.41
CA GLU A 429 10.91 -11.87 12.87
C GLU A 429 10.85 -10.34 12.82
N LEU A 430 11.75 -9.66 13.53
CA LEU A 430 11.82 -8.21 13.62
C LEU A 430 13.02 -7.62 12.89
N MET A 431 12.89 -6.39 12.42
CA MET A 431 14.02 -5.59 11.94
C MET A 431 13.88 -4.14 12.40
N PRO A 432 15.02 -3.41 12.63
CA PRO A 432 14.97 -1.96 12.79
C PRO A 432 14.29 -1.29 11.59
N ALA A 433 13.47 -0.27 11.82
CA ALA A 433 12.60 0.32 10.82
C ALA A 433 12.67 1.85 10.73
N TYR A 434 13.78 2.46 11.09
CA TYR A 434 14.06 3.87 10.82
C TYR A 434 14.16 4.13 9.31
N ALA A 435 14.79 3.20 8.60
CA ALA A 435 14.85 3.17 7.14
C ALA A 435 14.44 1.79 6.62
N ILE A 436 13.59 1.76 5.59
CA ILE A 436 13.14 0.52 4.94
C ILE A 436 13.29 0.63 3.42
N SER A 437 13.26 -0.50 2.72
CA SER A 437 13.23 -0.46 1.25
C SER A 437 11.86 0.03 0.75
N VAL A 438 11.84 0.64 -0.45
CA VAL A 438 10.59 1.07 -1.09
C VAL A 438 9.63 -0.10 -1.26
N HIS A 439 10.11 -1.31 -1.55
CA HIS A 439 9.26 -2.51 -1.64
C HIS A 439 8.55 -2.83 -0.32
N LYS A 440 9.25 -2.70 0.82
CA LYS A 440 8.65 -2.94 2.14
C LYS A 440 7.70 -1.84 2.59
N SER A 441 7.67 -0.70 1.90
CA SER A 441 6.71 0.38 2.16
C SER A 441 5.37 0.21 1.43
N GLN A 442 5.24 -0.76 0.52
CA GLN A 442 3.99 -1.03 -0.17
C GLN A 442 2.85 -1.33 0.81
N GLY A 443 1.65 -0.85 0.53
CA GLY A 443 0.50 -0.92 1.44
C GLY A 443 0.55 0.04 2.64
N ASN A 444 1.66 0.77 2.83
CA ASN A 444 1.86 1.73 3.91
C ASN A 444 1.85 3.17 3.39
N GLU A 445 1.50 4.10 4.26
CA GLU A 445 1.64 5.55 4.02
C GLU A 445 2.14 6.21 5.30
N TYR A 446 2.94 7.26 5.14
CA TYR A 446 3.62 7.95 6.24
C TYR A 446 3.35 9.45 6.17
N PRO A 447 3.23 10.16 7.29
CA PRO A 447 3.11 11.62 7.29
C PRO A 447 4.25 12.29 6.52
N ALA A 448 5.49 11.88 6.76
CA ALA A 448 6.68 12.40 6.09
C ALA A 448 7.56 11.28 5.53
N VAL A 449 8.01 11.42 4.28
CA VAL A 449 8.88 10.47 3.59
C VAL A 449 10.15 11.16 3.11
N ILE A 450 11.30 10.53 3.34
CA ILE A 450 12.61 10.98 2.87
C ILE A 450 13.21 9.89 1.98
N VAL A 451 13.65 10.24 0.76
CA VAL A 451 14.11 9.27 -0.25
C VAL A 451 15.47 9.67 -0.81
N PRO A 452 16.55 8.92 -0.52
CA PRO A 452 17.83 9.09 -1.21
C PRO A 452 17.78 8.53 -2.63
N LEU A 453 18.20 9.35 -3.61
CA LEU A 453 18.28 9.02 -5.03
C LEU A 453 19.68 9.31 -5.57
N LEU A 454 20.54 8.30 -5.59
CA LEU A 454 21.92 8.40 -6.04
C LEU A 454 22.17 7.56 -7.29
N THR A 455 23.14 7.96 -8.11
CA THR A 455 23.49 7.24 -9.34
C THR A 455 23.98 5.83 -9.08
N GLN A 456 24.57 5.56 -7.91
CA GLN A 456 24.92 4.19 -7.48
C GLN A 456 23.72 3.23 -7.36
N HIS A 457 22.50 3.77 -7.27
CA HIS A 457 21.24 3.00 -7.26
C HIS A 457 20.77 2.64 -8.67
N TYR A 458 21.57 2.86 -9.71
CA TYR A 458 21.17 2.93 -11.12
C TYR A 458 20.30 1.75 -11.59
N VAL A 459 20.60 0.52 -11.16
CA VAL A 459 19.82 -0.69 -11.50
C VAL A 459 18.38 -0.60 -11.00
N LEU A 460 18.16 0.07 -9.87
CA LEU A 460 16.87 0.22 -9.19
C LEU A 460 16.18 1.56 -9.49
N LEU A 461 16.85 2.47 -10.23
CA LEU A 461 16.25 3.74 -10.63
C LEU A 461 15.24 3.50 -11.75
N GLN A 462 14.03 3.12 -11.35
CA GLN A 462 12.88 2.88 -12.23
C GLN A 462 11.74 3.81 -11.87
N ARG A 463 10.92 4.15 -12.86
CA ARG A 463 9.77 5.05 -12.72
C ARG A 463 8.79 4.58 -11.67
N ASN A 464 8.40 3.32 -11.71
CA ASN A 464 7.47 2.72 -10.75
C ASN A 464 8.02 2.71 -9.31
N LEU A 465 9.34 2.54 -9.12
CA LEU A 465 9.95 2.61 -7.79
C LEU A 465 9.88 4.05 -7.25
N LEU A 466 10.26 5.04 -8.05
CA LEU A 466 10.18 6.46 -7.67
C LEU A 466 8.72 6.87 -7.40
N TYR A 467 7.81 6.49 -8.28
CA TYR A 467 6.38 6.72 -8.14
C TYR A 467 5.84 6.11 -6.84
N THR A 468 6.17 4.84 -6.58
CA THR A 468 5.77 4.17 -5.34
C THR A 468 6.32 4.89 -4.11
N ALA A 469 7.59 5.30 -4.12
CA ALA A 469 8.20 6.01 -2.99
C ALA A 469 7.51 7.36 -2.73
N ILE A 470 7.22 8.15 -3.76
CA ILE A 470 6.52 9.45 -3.64
C ILE A 470 5.12 9.24 -3.07
N THR A 471 4.38 8.25 -3.57
CA THR A 471 3.00 7.97 -3.15
C THR A 471 2.87 7.41 -1.74
N ARG A 472 3.98 7.13 -1.05
CA ARG A 472 3.98 6.76 0.38
C ARG A 472 3.88 7.96 1.31
N GLY A 473 4.19 9.18 0.84
CA GLY A 473 4.09 10.41 1.65
C GLY A 473 2.68 10.99 1.63
N LYS A 474 2.16 11.34 2.81
CA LYS A 474 0.84 11.99 2.97
C LYS A 474 0.91 13.50 3.01
N GLN A 475 1.89 14.04 3.74
CA GLN A 475 1.98 15.46 4.06
C GLN A 475 3.33 16.08 3.66
N LEU A 476 4.38 15.25 3.55
CA LEU A 476 5.71 15.71 3.19
C LEU A 476 6.48 14.62 2.44
N VAL A 477 7.08 14.99 1.31
CA VAL A 477 8.07 14.18 0.59
C VAL A 477 9.33 14.99 0.36
N ILE A 478 10.49 14.44 0.73
CA ILE A 478 11.80 15.03 0.49
C ILE A 478 12.64 14.03 -0.29
N LEU A 479 12.96 14.38 -1.53
CA LEU A 479 13.94 13.63 -2.33
C LEU A 479 15.32 14.24 -2.12
N ILE A 480 16.35 13.41 -1.92
CA ILE A 480 17.73 13.86 -1.73
C ILE A 480 18.63 13.10 -2.68
N GLY A 481 19.37 13.79 -3.53
CA GLY A 481 20.27 13.11 -4.45
C GLY A 481 20.64 13.95 -5.66
N SER A 482 21.08 13.28 -6.74
CA SER A 482 21.45 13.97 -7.97
C SER A 482 20.26 14.12 -8.93
N LYS A 483 20.18 15.25 -9.62
CA LYS A 483 19.22 15.44 -10.72
C LYS A 483 19.38 14.38 -11.81
N LYS A 484 20.61 13.88 -12.01
CA LYS A 484 20.90 12.80 -12.96
C LYS A 484 20.20 11.50 -12.55
N ALA A 485 20.30 11.11 -11.25
CA ALA A 485 19.62 9.91 -10.75
C ALA A 485 18.10 10.05 -10.84
N LEU A 486 17.57 11.23 -10.50
CA LEU A 486 16.14 11.53 -10.65
C LEU A 486 15.69 11.41 -12.12
N ALA A 487 16.43 11.99 -13.06
CA ALA A 487 16.12 11.92 -14.48
C ALA A 487 16.17 10.48 -15.03
N ILE A 488 17.15 9.67 -14.56
CA ILE A 488 17.22 8.24 -14.89
C ILE A 488 15.96 7.54 -14.41
N ALA A 489 15.59 7.72 -13.14
CA ALA A 489 14.41 7.08 -12.55
C ALA A 489 13.11 7.44 -13.31
N VAL A 490 12.91 8.72 -13.64
CA VAL A 490 11.73 9.20 -14.39
C VAL A 490 11.65 8.61 -15.81
N ARG A 491 12.79 8.54 -16.52
CA ARG A 491 12.84 8.05 -17.91
C ARG A 491 12.79 6.54 -18.00
N ASN A 492 13.29 5.83 -17.01
CA ASN A 492 13.37 4.38 -17.01
C ASN A 492 12.01 3.74 -16.73
N ASN A 493 11.28 3.44 -17.78
CA ASN A 493 10.00 2.72 -17.71
C ASN A 493 10.16 1.19 -17.91
N LYS A 494 11.38 0.70 -17.95
CA LYS A 494 11.64 -0.72 -18.08
C LYS A 494 11.35 -1.39 -16.74
N THR A 495 10.11 -1.74 -16.51
CA THR A 495 9.78 -2.76 -15.51
C THR A 495 10.53 -4.02 -15.91
N ALA A 496 11.25 -4.65 -14.99
CA ALA A 496 11.91 -5.92 -15.30
C ALA A 496 10.87 -6.86 -15.91
N ALA A 497 11.13 -7.25 -17.18
CA ALA A 497 10.21 -8.12 -17.90
C ALA A 497 9.98 -9.37 -17.07
N ARG A 498 8.74 -9.64 -16.68
CA ARG A 498 8.38 -10.87 -16.00
C ARG A 498 8.02 -11.90 -17.06
N TYR A 499 8.65 -13.05 -16.97
CA TYR A 499 8.40 -14.17 -17.88
C TYR A 499 7.07 -14.83 -17.49
N SER A 500 5.96 -14.23 -17.94
CA SER A 500 4.59 -14.67 -17.72
C SER A 500 3.86 -14.70 -19.06
N ARG A 501 3.02 -15.69 -19.27
CA ARG A 501 2.11 -15.78 -20.43
C ARG A 501 0.65 -15.57 -20.01
N LEU A 502 0.41 -15.10 -18.80
CA LEU A 502 -0.95 -14.92 -18.30
C LEU A 502 -1.78 -14.03 -19.23
N ARG A 503 -1.21 -12.92 -19.70
CA ARG A 503 -1.88 -12.00 -20.63
C ARG A 503 -2.35 -12.69 -21.91
N GLU A 504 -1.47 -13.51 -22.51
CA GLU A 504 -1.76 -14.26 -23.73
C GLU A 504 -2.83 -15.33 -23.48
N ARG A 505 -2.74 -16.05 -22.36
CA ARG A 505 -3.73 -17.08 -21.95
C ARG A 505 -5.10 -16.47 -21.75
N LEU A 506 -5.18 -15.31 -21.10
CA LEU A 506 -6.44 -14.59 -20.87
C LEU A 506 -7.07 -14.10 -22.19
N ARG A 507 -6.26 -13.69 -23.18
CA ARG A 507 -6.75 -13.28 -24.50
C ARG A 507 -7.31 -14.43 -25.31
N ARG A 508 -6.62 -15.58 -25.29
CA ARG A 508 -7.00 -16.75 -26.09
C ARG A 508 -8.20 -17.50 -25.51
N GLY A 509 -8.50 -17.30 -24.24
CA GLY A 509 -9.52 -18.11 -23.55
C GLY A 509 -9.11 -19.57 -23.43
N GLU A 510 -7.79 -19.85 -23.34
CA GLU A 510 -7.27 -21.20 -23.20
C GLU A 510 -7.76 -21.84 -21.90
N THR A 511 -8.83 -22.62 -22.00
CA THR A 511 -9.22 -23.57 -20.99
C THR A 511 -8.31 -24.80 -21.13
N ASN A 512 -7.89 -25.39 -20.01
CA ASN A 512 -7.07 -26.59 -19.97
C ASN A 512 -7.58 -27.65 -20.98
N SER A 513 -6.95 -27.76 -22.13
CA SER A 513 -6.98 -28.99 -22.91
C SER A 513 -5.73 -29.78 -22.52
N HIS A 514 -5.95 -30.72 -21.60
CA HIS A 514 -5.17 -31.86 -21.08
C HIS A 514 -3.65 -31.72 -20.94
#